data_ac5f39c414d190a924ce8cbf632ac981
#
_entry.id   ac5f39c414d190a924ce8cbf632ac981
#
_cell.length_a   1.000
_cell.length_b   1.000
_cell.length_c   1.000
_cell.angle_alpha   90.00
_cell.angle_beta   90.00
_cell.angle_gamma   90.00
#
_symmetry.space_group_name_H-M   'P 1'
#
loop_
_entity.id
_entity.type
_entity.pdbx_description
1 polymer ?
#
loop_
_entity_poly.entity_id
_entity_poly.type
_entity_poly.pdbx_seq_one_letter_code
_entity_poly.pdbx_strand_id
1 'polypeptide(L)'
;MAYWDSEFQRVQPPILRYGFAVVSVVAATAIALAIQEYQFRDVELPLLILVIGLVTWYAGNGPALVCVLLSTAVFSYLFVEPIYSFYVSARDFPYFLLFVLAALVVASFSAVRRRIEDNLRHTRDRLQIELEQRQQRDAEIRKLNQELTARAAELVAANQELESFAYSVSHDLRAPLRHLVGYSELLQKHASNLLDDKSQRYVQTILESAKRMGNLIDDLLAFSRIGRAETRTTAVDLQQLVADVASEIGAQAKGQDIAWNIGALPVRYGDRALLRVVLVNLLSNAVKFSGTRSPARVEIGSADGHGDKSEVFVRDNGVGFDMRYADKLFGVFQRLHRADEFEGTGIGLATVQRIVHRHGGTVRAEGTLDQGATFYFSLPTVKHHVERTVSVP
;
A
#
# COMPACT_ATOMS: atom_id res chain seq x y z
N MET A 1 47.75 -1.65 -8.85
CA MET A 1 48.96 -1.58 -8.00
C MET A 1 48.64 -1.36 -6.50
N ALA A 2 47.52 -0.80 -6.11
CA ALA A 2 47.16 -0.56 -4.70
C ALA A 2 46.65 -1.80 -3.91
N TYR A 3 46.38 -2.90 -4.56
CA TYR A 3 45.80 -4.11 -3.92
C TYR A 3 46.84 -4.99 -3.20
N TRP A 4 48.12 -4.86 -3.55
CA TRP A 4 49.21 -5.67 -2.98
C TRP A 4 49.77 -5.14 -1.65
N ASP A 5 49.61 -3.86 -1.35
CA ASP A 5 50.21 -3.24 -0.17
C ASP A 5 49.50 -3.59 1.17
N SER A 6 48.22 -3.90 1.15
CA SER A 6 47.46 -4.03 2.41
C SER A 6 47.45 -5.44 3.00
N GLU A 7 47.57 -6.49 2.18
CA GLU A 7 47.68 -7.86 2.68
C GLU A 7 49.10 -8.15 3.22
N PHE A 8 50.13 -7.59 2.61
CA PHE A 8 51.49 -7.78 3.05
C PHE A 8 51.76 -7.25 4.48
N GLN A 9 51.04 -6.21 4.90
CA GLN A 9 51.20 -5.62 6.22
C GLN A 9 50.51 -6.36 7.35
N ARG A 10 49.45 -7.11 7.08
CA ARG A 10 48.70 -7.90 8.08
C ARG A 10 49.36 -9.23 8.40
N VAL A 11 50.18 -9.76 7.51
CA VAL A 11 50.76 -11.11 7.62
C VAL A 11 52.11 -11.13 8.28
N GLN A 12 52.84 -9.97 8.38
CA GLN A 12 54.17 -9.98 8.98
C GLN A 12 54.14 -9.96 10.52
N PRO A 13 54.86 -10.90 11.18
CA PRO A 13 54.95 -10.92 12.63
C PRO A 13 55.54 -9.59 13.16
N PRO A 14 55.12 -9.13 14.34
CA PRO A 14 55.56 -7.89 14.92
C PRO A 14 57.06 -7.73 14.93
N ILE A 15 57.79 -8.83 15.19
CA ILE A 15 59.26 -8.86 15.23
C ILE A 15 59.88 -8.40 13.92
N LEU A 16 59.35 -8.80 12.76
CA LEU A 16 59.87 -8.36 11.46
C LEU A 16 59.62 -6.87 11.20
N ARG A 17 58.50 -6.33 11.65
CA ARG A 17 58.15 -4.92 11.48
C ARG A 17 59.04 -3.99 12.32
N TYR A 18 59.26 -4.37 13.59
CA TYR A 18 60.18 -3.63 14.47
C TYR A 18 61.62 -3.86 14.04
N GLY A 19 62.03 -5.04 13.60
CA GLY A 19 63.30 -5.35 13.03
C GLY A 19 63.64 -4.49 11.80
N PHE A 20 62.65 -4.34 10.90
CA PHE A 20 62.79 -3.45 9.74
C PHE A 20 63.05 -2.01 10.14
N ALA A 21 62.39 -1.49 11.16
CA ALA A 21 62.64 -0.13 11.66
C ALA A 21 64.08 0.05 12.15
N VAL A 22 64.59 -0.89 12.95
CA VAL A 22 65.96 -0.85 13.49
C VAL A 22 66.98 -0.96 12.36
N VAL A 23 66.83 -1.94 11.46
CA VAL A 23 67.77 -2.14 10.33
C VAL A 23 67.81 -0.90 9.41
N SER A 24 66.64 -0.29 9.14
CA SER A 24 66.54 0.90 8.30
C SER A 24 67.29 2.11 8.92
N VAL A 25 67.17 2.31 10.23
CA VAL A 25 67.92 3.38 10.93
C VAL A 25 69.41 3.09 10.92
N VAL A 26 69.85 1.87 11.18
CA VAL A 26 71.27 1.46 11.14
C VAL A 26 71.85 1.67 9.73
N ALA A 27 71.13 1.24 8.71
CA ALA A 27 71.55 1.40 7.31
C ALA A 27 71.66 2.89 6.94
N ALA A 28 70.68 3.72 7.28
CA ALA A 28 70.73 5.15 7.03
C ALA A 28 71.90 5.84 7.76
N THR A 29 72.13 5.45 9.00
CA THR A 29 73.25 5.95 9.79
C THR A 29 74.60 5.58 9.17
N ALA A 30 74.73 4.31 8.72
CA ALA A 30 75.98 3.88 8.06
C ALA A 30 76.21 4.61 6.73
N ILE A 31 75.12 4.84 5.96
CA ILE A 31 75.23 5.65 4.72
C ILE A 31 75.58 7.10 5.03
N ALA A 32 75.00 7.72 6.06
CA ALA A 32 75.26 9.08 6.45
C ALA A 32 76.76 9.28 6.88
N LEU A 33 77.25 8.32 7.68
CA LEU A 33 78.64 8.32 8.11
C LEU A 33 79.64 8.14 6.91
N ALA A 34 79.30 7.23 5.97
CA ALA A 34 80.16 7.04 4.78
C ALA A 34 80.18 8.27 3.86
N ILE A 35 79.10 8.98 3.73
CA ILE A 35 78.92 10.17 2.91
C ILE A 35 79.68 11.34 3.58
N GLN A 36 79.68 11.40 4.91
CA GLN A 36 80.43 12.45 5.67
C GLN A 36 81.91 12.35 5.46
N GLU A 37 82.49 11.15 5.19
CA GLU A 37 83.89 10.96 4.85
C GLU A 37 84.28 11.62 3.52
N TYR A 38 83.34 11.86 2.62
CA TYR A 38 83.51 12.57 1.34
C TYR A 38 83.26 14.10 1.44
N GLN A 39 83.24 14.70 2.64
CA GLN A 39 83.04 16.13 2.89
C GLN A 39 81.68 16.71 2.50
N PHE A 40 80.64 15.89 2.30
CA PHE A 40 79.25 16.38 2.17
C PHE A 40 78.69 16.67 3.56
N ARG A 41 78.37 17.92 3.84
CA ARG A 41 77.79 18.39 5.11
C ARG A 41 76.28 18.28 5.05
N ASP A 42 75.65 17.94 6.18
CA ASP A 42 74.20 17.98 6.46
C ASP A 42 73.30 16.95 5.69
N VAL A 43 73.85 15.79 5.29
CA VAL A 43 73.10 14.72 4.57
C VAL A 43 72.36 13.79 5.54
N GLU A 44 72.77 13.73 6.78
CA GLU A 44 72.25 12.88 7.83
C GLU A 44 70.75 13.17 8.14
N LEU A 45 70.41 14.45 8.21
CA LEU A 45 69.04 14.88 8.56
C LEU A 45 68.01 14.49 7.51
N PRO A 46 68.21 14.75 6.20
CA PRO A 46 67.29 14.27 5.16
C PRO A 46 67.13 12.72 5.10
N LEU A 47 68.28 12.00 5.29
CA LEU A 47 68.35 10.56 5.25
C LEU A 47 67.50 9.93 6.38
N LEU A 48 67.65 10.39 7.61
CA LEU A 48 66.93 9.91 8.75
C LEU A 48 65.43 10.22 8.64
N ILE A 49 65.05 11.41 8.14
CA ILE A 49 63.64 11.76 7.89
C ILE A 49 63.03 10.86 6.81
N LEU A 50 63.75 10.59 5.72
CA LEU A 50 63.34 9.71 4.67
C LEU A 50 63.07 8.29 5.20
N VAL A 51 63.96 7.76 6.04
CA VAL A 51 63.79 6.44 6.69
C VAL A 51 62.59 6.44 7.60
N ILE A 52 62.37 7.47 8.40
CA ILE A 52 61.16 7.61 9.24
C ILE A 52 59.89 7.53 8.38
N GLY A 53 59.87 8.25 7.25
CA GLY A 53 58.76 8.21 6.29
C GLY A 53 58.53 6.81 5.73
N LEU A 54 59.61 6.14 5.31
CA LEU A 54 59.56 4.82 4.71
C LEU A 54 59.10 3.75 5.72
N VAL A 55 59.64 3.77 6.95
CA VAL A 55 59.20 2.86 8.02
C VAL A 55 57.74 3.11 8.43
N THR A 56 57.34 4.38 8.52
CA THR A 56 55.97 4.74 8.83
C THR A 56 55.01 4.23 7.74
N TRP A 57 55.44 4.32 6.48
CA TRP A 57 54.69 3.81 5.33
C TRP A 57 54.52 2.27 5.37
N TYR A 58 55.64 1.53 5.54
CA TYR A 58 55.65 0.07 5.44
C TYR A 58 55.28 -0.67 6.74
N ALA A 59 55.87 -0.26 7.85
CA ALA A 59 55.81 -1.04 9.09
C ALA A 59 54.71 -0.61 10.06
N GLY A 60 54.16 0.61 9.91
CA GLY A 60 53.06 1.09 10.75
C GLY A 60 53.46 1.99 11.89
N ASN A 61 52.49 2.43 12.70
CA ASN A 61 52.64 3.46 13.71
C ASN A 61 53.56 3.04 14.87
N GLY A 62 53.47 1.78 15.34
CA GLY A 62 54.34 1.29 16.43
C GLY A 62 55.81 1.27 16.06
N PRO A 63 56.22 0.57 14.97
CA PRO A 63 57.61 0.61 14.47
C PRO A 63 58.08 2.01 14.08
N ALA A 64 57.18 2.86 13.57
CA ALA A 64 57.52 4.25 13.25
C ALA A 64 57.92 5.06 14.49
N LEU A 65 57.25 4.87 15.62
CA LEU A 65 57.58 5.53 16.87
C LEU A 65 58.99 5.10 17.37
N VAL A 66 59.27 3.80 17.26
CA VAL A 66 60.61 3.27 17.57
C VAL A 66 61.64 3.84 16.63
N CYS A 67 61.35 3.95 15.34
CA CYS A 67 62.20 4.56 14.32
C CYS A 67 62.50 6.02 14.65
N VAL A 68 61.50 6.81 15.03
CA VAL A 68 61.69 8.24 15.44
C VAL A 68 62.58 8.33 16.67
N LEU A 69 62.34 7.52 17.71
CA LEU A 69 63.14 7.52 18.93
C LEU A 69 64.60 7.13 18.65
N LEU A 70 64.81 6.05 17.88
CA LEU A 70 66.16 5.62 17.49
C LEU A 70 66.88 6.65 16.62
N SER A 71 66.21 7.19 15.61
CA SER A 71 66.78 8.22 14.74
C SER A 71 67.12 9.47 15.53
N THR A 72 66.30 9.88 16.48
CA THR A 72 66.57 11.03 17.35
C THR A 72 67.81 10.77 18.25
N ALA A 73 67.87 9.56 18.84
CA ALA A 73 69.03 9.18 19.68
C ALA A 73 70.31 9.10 18.86
N VAL A 74 70.25 8.48 17.68
CA VAL A 74 71.40 8.38 16.77
C VAL A 74 71.83 9.75 16.30
N PHE A 75 70.89 10.61 15.90
CA PHE A 75 71.23 12.00 15.45
C PHE A 75 71.89 12.81 16.56
N SER A 76 71.36 12.78 17.79
CA SER A 76 71.89 13.45 18.94
C SER A 76 73.34 12.96 19.31
N TYR A 77 73.54 11.64 19.27
CA TYR A 77 74.78 11.02 19.74
C TYR A 77 75.96 11.13 18.73
N LEU A 78 75.66 10.99 17.43
CA LEU A 78 76.68 10.90 16.38
C LEU A 78 76.92 12.22 15.58
N PHE A 79 75.90 13.08 15.48
CA PHE A 79 75.91 14.18 14.55
C PHE A 79 75.78 15.57 15.22
N VAL A 80 75.42 15.63 16.52
CA VAL A 80 75.28 16.90 17.25
C VAL A 80 76.50 17.08 18.19
N GLU A 81 77.15 18.26 18.14
CA GLU A 81 78.30 18.57 19.01
C GLU A 81 77.84 18.79 20.48
N PRO A 82 78.58 18.27 21.48
CA PRO A 82 79.80 17.45 21.39
C PRO A 82 79.46 15.98 21.01
N ILE A 83 80.18 15.50 19.95
CA ILE A 83 80.00 14.14 19.44
C ILE A 83 80.23 13.10 20.53
N TYR A 84 79.49 11.97 20.50
CA TYR A 84 79.46 10.89 21.50
C TYR A 84 78.84 11.28 22.87
N SER A 85 78.01 12.32 22.85
CA SER A 85 77.28 12.79 24.04
C SER A 85 75.83 13.03 23.71
N PHE A 86 74.97 12.83 24.69
CA PHE A 86 73.52 13.18 24.56
C PHE A 86 73.29 14.65 24.97
N TYR A 87 74.34 15.44 25.22
CA TYR A 87 74.21 16.85 25.50
C TYR A 87 74.13 17.64 24.19
N VAL A 88 73.03 18.39 24.03
CA VAL A 88 72.82 19.25 22.86
C VAL A 88 73.26 20.68 23.23
N SER A 89 74.26 21.24 22.51
CA SER A 89 74.74 22.60 22.75
C SER A 89 73.57 23.60 22.39
N ALA A 90 73.64 24.78 23.03
CA ALA A 90 72.66 25.83 22.73
C ALA A 90 72.74 26.30 21.26
N ARG A 91 73.82 26.06 20.58
CA ARG A 91 74.04 26.42 19.15
C ARG A 91 73.33 25.42 18.23
N ASP A 92 73.31 24.11 18.59
CA ASP A 92 72.78 23.03 17.75
C ASP A 92 71.39 22.69 18.11
N PHE A 93 70.86 23.20 19.23
CA PHE A 93 69.47 22.97 19.69
C PHE A 93 68.42 23.31 18.64
N PRO A 94 68.46 24.36 17.83
CA PRO A 94 67.49 24.64 16.78
C PRO A 94 67.42 23.52 15.70
N TYR A 95 68.58 22.99 15.30
CA TYR A 95 68.63 21.89 14.31
C TYR A 95 68.09 20.59 14.87
N PHE A 96 68.37 20.26 16.10
CA PHE A 96 67.81 19.12 16.80
C PHE A 96 66.32 19.25 16.93
N LEU A 97 65.82 20.42 17.34
CA LEU A 97 64.40 20.70 17.42
C LEU A 97 63.73 20.59 16.06
N LEU A 98 64.27 21.11 15.01
CA LEU A 98 63.80 21.04 13.64
C LEU A 98 63.68 19.57 13.19
N PHE A 99 64.68 18.73 13.47
CA PHE A 99 64.61 17.27 13.16
C PHE A 99 63.49 16.59 13.88
N VAL A 100 63.34 16.78 15.18
CA VAL A 100 62.27 16.14 15.98
C VAL A 100 60.89 16.58 15.46
N LEU A 101 60.71 17.87 15.19
CA LEU A 101 59.43 18.37 14.64
C LEU A 101 59.14 17.76 13.26
N ALA A 102 60.13 17.70 12.35
CA ALA A 102 59.97 17.10 11.04
C ALA A 102 59.59 15.59 11.15
N ALA A 103 60.31 14.87 12.03
CA ALA A 103 60.02 13.45 12.29
C ALA A 103 58.57 13.22 12.80
N LEU A 104 58.12 14.06 13.73
CA LEU A 104 56.74 14.02 14.25
C LEU A 104 55.72 14.35 13.19
N VAL A 105 55.96 15.34 12.35
CA VAL A 105 55.05 15.69 11.23
C VAL A 105 54.92 14.53 10.26
N VAL A 106 56.01 13.90 9.82
CA VAL A 106 55.98 12.76 8.91
C VAL A 106 55.27 11.58 9.54
N ALA A 107 55.54 11.27 10.80
CA ALA A 107 54.84 10.19 11.51
C ALA A 107 53.35 10.47 11.66
N SER A 108 52.96 11.71 12.00
CA SER A 108 51.54 12.09 12.14
C SER A 108 50.80 12.05 10.83
N PHE A 109 51.38 12.56 9.75
CA PHE A 109 50.80 12.55 8.42
C PHE A 109 50.48 11.11 7.94
N SER A 110 51.45 10.22 8.13
CA SER A 110 51.29 8.82 7.76
C SER A 110 50.22 8.12 8.61
N ALA A 111 50.08 8.46 9.91
CA ALA A 111 49.06 7.93 10.79
C ALA A 111 47.66 8.41 10.38
N VAL A 112 47.49 9.66 10.04
CA VAL A 112 46.24 10.25 9.55
C VAL A 112 45.82 9.60 8.24
N ARG A 113 46.73 9.49 7.29
CA ARG A 113 46.49 8.85 6.00
C ARG A 113 45.89 7.43 6.17
N ARG A 114 46.51 6.61 7.03
CA ARG A 114 46.02 5.25 7.29
C ARG A 114 44.59 5.22 7.86
N ARG A 115 44.29 6.11 8.81
CA ARG A 115 42.95 6.22 9.36
C ARG A 115 41.92 6.56 8.28
N ILE A 116 42.27 7.42 7.34
CA ILE A 116 41.42 7.78 6.21
C ILE A 116 41.21 6.57 5.30
N GLU A 117 42.28 5.84 4.96
CA GLU A 117 42.20 4.65 4.10
C GLU A 117 41.32 3.53 4.73
N ASP A 118 41.48 3.29 6.04
CA ASP A 118 40.67 2.29 6.76
C ASP A 118 39.17 2.70 6.81
N ASN A 119 38.91 3.98 7.11
CA ASN A 119 37.53 4.50 7.11
C ASN A 119 36.89 4.41 5.72
N LEU A 120 37.62 4.70 4.66
CA LEU A 120 37.13 4.59 3.28
C LEU A 120 36.79 3.13 2.93
N ARG A 121 37.65 2.17 3.35
CA ARG A 121 37.35 0.73 3.14
C ARG A 121 36.10 0.31 3.86
N HIS A 122 35.98 0.62 5.15
CA HIS A 122 34.78 0.27 5.93
C HIS A 122 33.51 0.90 5.37
N THR A 123 33.57 2.14 4.89
CA THR A 123 32.45 2.82 4.28
C THR A 123 32.06 2.17 2.95
N ARG A 124 33.05 1.83 2.13
CA ARG A 124 32.82 1.13 0.86
C ARG A 124 32.17 -0.23 1.07
N ASP A 125 32.67 -1.03 2.01
CA ASP A 125 32.14 -2.36 2.31
C ASP A 125 30.69 -2.29 2.82
N ARG A 126 30.39 -1.30 3.68
CA ARG A 126 29.00 -1.04 4.11
C ARG A 126 28.08 -0.68 2.96
N LEU A 127 28.53 0.21 2.06
CA LEU A 127 27.74 0.61 0.90
C LEU A 127 27.52 -0.56 -0.07
N GLN A 128 28.47 -1.44 -0.24
CA GLN A 128 28.29 -2.65 -1.06
C GLN A 128 27.20 -3.54 -0.50
N ILE A 129 27.23 -3.85 0.80
CA ILE A 129 26.21 -4.65 1.47
C ILE A 129 24.82 -3.99 1.35
N GLU A 130 24.75 -2.68 1.54
CA GLU A 130 23.48 -1.95 1.41
C GLU A 130 22.94 -1.97 -0.03
N LEU A 131 23.81 -1.85 -1.03
CA LEU A 131 23.42 -1.97 -2.44
C LEU A 131 22.89 -3.36 -2.78
N GLU A 132 23.56 -4.41 -2.32
CA GLU A 132 23.10 -5.80 -2.52
C GLU A 132 21.73 -6.03 -1.86
N GLN A 133 21.54 -5.54 -0.64
CA GLN A 133 20.24 -5.64 0.06
C GLN A 133 19.13 -4.85 -0.65
N ARG A 134 19.44 -3.68 -1.22
CA ARG A 134 18.50 -2.91 -2.02
C ARG A 134 18.12 -3.68 -3.29
N GLN A 135 19.10 -4.22 -4.01
CA GLN A 135 18.85 -4.98 -5.24
C GLN A 135 17.97 -6.20 -4.98
N GLN A 136 18.20 -6.93 -3.88
CA GLN A 136 17.36 -8.06 -3.48
C GLN A 136 15.92 -7.63 -3.18
N ARG A 137 15.73 -6.55 -2.40
CA ARG A 137 14.40 -6.00 -2.11
C ARG A 137 13.67 -5.53 -3.36
N ASP A 138 14.37 -4.84 -4.27
CA ASP A 138 13.78 -4.38 -5.52
C ASP A 138 13.37 -5.55 -6.41
N ALA A 139 14.14 -6.63 -6.45
CA ALA A 139 13.78 -7.85 -7.18
C ALA A 139 12.54 -8.53 -6.58
N GLU A 140 12.46 -8.61 -5.25
CA GLU A 140 11.30 -9.16 -4.54
C GLU A 140 10.03 -8.31 -4.78
N ILE A 141 10.13 -6.99 -4.68
CA ILE A 141 9.03 -6.06 -4.97
C ILE A 141 8.54 -6.23 -6.42
N ARG A 142 9.45 -6.34 -7.38
CA ARG A 142 9.06 -6.57 -8.79
C ARG A 142 8.32 -7.90 -8.95
N LYS A 143 8.80 -8.95 -8.31
CA LYS A 143 8.15 -10.27 -8.35
C LYS A 143 6.74 -10.21 -7.76
N LEU A 144 6.58 -9.62 -6.57
CA LEU A 144 5.28 -9.46 -5.91
C LEU A 144 4.32 -8.61 -6.75
N ASN A 145 4.80 -7.54 -7.36
CA ASN A 145 3.98 -6.71 -8.24
C ASN A 145 3.51 -7.47 -9.49
N GLN A 146 4.38 -8.32 -10.08
CA GLN A 146 4.00 -9.18 -11.20
C GLN A 146 2.93 -10.20 -10.78
N GLU A 147 3.09 -10.85 -9.62
CA GLU A 147 2.11 -11.79 -9.09
C GLU A 147 0.76 -11.10 -8.79
N LEU A 148 0.79 -9.90 -8.19
CA LEU A 148 -0.42 -9.11 -7.94
C LEU A 148 -1.13 -8.72 -9.24
N THR A 149 -0.37 -8.28 -10.24
CA THR A 149 -0.93 -7.92 -11.54
C THR A 149 -1.54 -9.13 -12.26
N ALA A 150 -0.88 -10.28 -12.21
CA ALA A 150 -1.40 -11.52 -12.78
C ALA A 150 -2.69 -11.96 -12.09
N ARG A 151 -2.71 -11.97 -10.74
CA ARG A 151 -3.93 -12.32 -9.97
C ARG A 151 -5.07 -11.33 -10.21
N ALA A 152 -4.77 -10.04 -10.31
CA ALA A 152 -5.78 -9.02 -10.63
C ALA A 152 -6.38 -9.26 -12.02
N ALA A 153 -5.56 -9.58 -13.02
CA ALA A 153 -6.03 -9.92 -14.38
C ALA A 153 -6.89 -11.19 -14.40
N GLU A 154 -6.49 -12.22 -13.66
CA GLU A 154 -7.26 -13.46 -13.52
C GLU A 154 -8.63 -13.23 -12.87
N LEU A 155 -8.69 -12.45 -11.80
CA LEU A 155 -9.95 -12.07 -11.14
C LEU A 155 -10.85 -11.27 -12.06
N VAL A 156 -10.30 -10.34 -12.86
CA VAL A 156 -11.08 -9.58 -13.84
C VAL A 156 -11.64 -10.51 -14.92
N ALA A 157 -10.83 -11.44 -15.45
CA ALA A 157 -11.27 -12.40 -16.45
C ALA A 157 -12.37 -13.33 -15.91
N ALA A 158 -12.18 -13.91 -14.72
CA ALA A 158 -13.18 -14.77 -14.08
C ALA A 158 -14.50 -14.02 -13.81
N ASN A 159 -14.44 -12.77 -13.38
CA ASN A 159 -15.63 -11.95 -13.18
C ASN A 159 -16.35 -11.65 -14.51
N GLN A 160 -15.60 -11.39 -15.60
CA GLN A 160 -16.18 -11.19 -16.93
C GLN A 160 -16.85 -12.46 -17.46
N GLU A 161 -16.26 -13.62 -17.24
CA GLU A 161 -16.82 -14.91 -17.63
C GLU A 161 -18.11 -15.20 -16.86
N LEU A 162 -18.11 -15.02 -15.53
CA LEU A 162 -19.28 -15.17 -14.69
C LEU A 162 -20.44 -14.25 -15.13
N GLU A 163 -20.14 -13.01 -15.45
CA GLU A 163 -21.12 -12.04 -15.92
C GLU A 163 -21.68 -12.42 -17.30
N SER A 164 -20.83 -12.90 -18.22
CA SER A 164 -21.23 -13.37 -19.54
C SER A 164 -22.13 -14.62 -19.43
N PHE A 165 -21.78 -15.53 -18.56
CA PHE A 165 -22.57 -16.72 -18.25
C PHE A 165 -23.96 -16.32 -17.70
N ALA A 166 -23.99 -15.45 -16.69
CA ALA A 166 -25.26 -14.96 -16.11
C ALA A 166 -26.15 -14.31 -17.17
N TYR A 167 -25.57 -13.54 -18.10
CA TYR A 167 -26.31 -12.93 -19.20
C TYR A 167 -26.89 -13.96 -20.15
N SER A 168 -26.08 -14.93 -20.63
CA SER A 168 -26.51 -15.95 -21.57
C SER A 168 -27.62 -16.84 -20.97
N VAL A 169 -27.43 -17.34 -19.75
CA VAL A 169 -28.41 -18.16 -19.05
C VAL A 169 -29.70 -17.40 -18.85
N SER A 170 -29.65 -16.13 -18.46
CA SER A 170 -30.86 -15.34 -18.24
C SER A 170 -31.62 -15.08 -19.53
N HIS A 171 -30.93 -14.85 -20.65
CA HIS A 171 -31.55 -14.70 -21.96
C HIS A 171 -32.30 -16.00 -22.37
N ASP A 172 -31.63 -17.13 -22.19
CA ASP A 172 -32.16 -18.43 -22.61
C ASP A 172 -33.32 -18.92 -21.74
N LEU A 173 -33.37 -18.50 -20.46
CA LEU A 173 -34.47 -18.76 -19.56
C LEU A 173 -35.68 -17.87 -19.81
N ARG A 174 -35.55 -16.68 -20.39
CA ARG A 174 -36.64 -15.74 -20.61
C ARG A 174 -37.64 -16.26 -21.65
N ALA A 175 -37.19 -16.91 -22.71
CA ALA A 175 -38.05 -17.40 -23.78
C ALA A 175 -39.04 -18.50 -23.28
N PRO A 176 -38.60 -19.59 -22.61
CA PRO A 176 -39.53 -20.60 -22.08
C PRO A 176 -40.47 -20.04 -21.02
N LEU A 177 -40.01 -19.12 -20.15
CA LEU A 177 -40.85 -18.47 -19.16
C LEU A 177 -41.97 -17.65 -19.79
N ARG A 178 -41.67 -16.87 -20.83
CA ARG A 178 -42.69 -16.12 -21.57
C ARG A 178 -43.75 -17.05 -22.17
N HIS A 179 -43.36 -18.22 -22.67
CA HIS A 179 -44.30 -19.22 -23.16
C HIS A 179 -45.17 -19.79 -22.02
N LEU A 180 -44.56 -20.10 -20.85
CA LEU A 180 -45.34 -20.57 -19.68
C LEU A 180 -46.36 -19.55 -19.23
N VAL A 181 -45.98 -18.28 -19.10
CA VAL A 181 -46.89 -17.19 -18.76
C VAL A 181 -48.01 -17.09 -19.81
N GLY A 182 -47.67 -17.03 -21.10
CA GLY A 182 -48.63 -16.87 -22.16
C GLY A 182 -49.66 -18.01 -22.25
N TYR A 183 -49.18 -19.29 -22.17
CA TYR A 183 -50.10 -20.43 -22.19
C TYR A 183 -50.94 -20.54 -20.92
N SER A 184 -50.40 -20.18 -19.75
CA SER A 184 -51.18 -20.15 -18.51
C SER A 184 -52.25 -19.05 -18.52
N GLU A 185 -51.97 -17.88 -19.08
CA GLU A 185 -52.93 -16.79 -19.26
C GLU A 185 -54.03 -17.17 -20.29
N LEU A 186 -53.64 -17.82 -21.39
CA LEU A 186 -54.61 -18.35 -22.36
C LEU A 186 -55.51 -19.42 -21.75
N LEU A 187 -54.98 -20.35 -20.97
CA LEU A 187 -55.73 -21.37 -20.26
C LEU A 187 -56.71 -20.73 -19.27
N GLN A 188 -56.23 -19.76 -18.48
CA GLN A 188 -57.08 -19.02 -17.56
C GLN A 188 -58.23 -18.29 -18.27
N LYS A 189 -57.93 -17.64 -19.42
CA LYS A 189 -58.91 -16.87 -20.19
C LYS A 189 -59.98 -17.75 -20.88
N HIS A 190 -59.55 -18.89 -21.45
CA HIS A 190 -60.43 -19.72 -22.30
C HIS A 190 -61.04 -20.89 -21.59
N ALA A 191 -60.46 -21.38 -20.49
CA ALA A 191 -60.92 -22.58 -19.80
C ALA A 191 -61.39 -22.32 -18.35
N SER A 192 -61.38 -21.04 -17.86
CA SER A 192 -61.75 -20.73 -16.46
C SER A 192 -63.13 -21.35 -16.05
N ASN A 193 -64.10 -21.33 -16.96
CA ASN A 193 -65.44 -21.89 -16.69
C ASN A 193 -65.52 -23.45 -16.78
N LEU A 194 -64.40 -24.06 -17.29
CA LEU A 194 -64.32 -25.54 -17.43
C LEU A 194 -63.46 -26.17 -16.36
N LEU A 195 -62.71 -25.38 -15.64
CA LEU A 195 -61.80 -25.82 -14.58
C LEU A 195 -62.52 -25.74 -13.23
N ASP A 196 -62.31 -26.75 -12.41
CA ASP A 196 -62.74 -26.71 -11.00
C ASP A 196 -61.86 -25.75 -10.20
N ASP A 197 -62.26 -25.34 -9.01
CA ASP A 197 -61.54 -24.37 -8.15
C ASP A 197 -60.11 -24.82 -7.82
N LYS A 198 -59.84 -26.12 -7.79
CA LYS A 198 -58.50 -26.65 -7.53
C LYS A 198 -57.61 -26.51 -8.72
N SER A 199 -58.13 -26.77 -9.92
CA SER A 199 -57.38 -26.58 -11.18
C SER A 199 -57.09 -25.11 -11.46
N GLN A 200 -58.05 -24.20 -11.17
CA GLN A 200 -57.88 -22.77 -11.26
C GLN A 200 -56.72 -22.28 -10.34
N ARG A 201 -56.66 -22.76 -9.08
CA ARG A 201 -55.58 -22.46 -8.16
C ARG A 201 -54.22 -22.97 -8.67
N TYR A 202 -54.15 -24.12 -9.32
CA TYR A 202 -52.94 -24.62 -9.93
C TYR A 202 -52.45 -23.73 -11.06
N VAL A 203 -53.31 -23.31 -11.96
CA VAL A 203 -52.98 -22.39 -13.05
C VAL A 203 -52.50 -21.07 -12.50
N GLN A 204 -53.15 -20.52 -11.47
CA GLN A 204 -52.74 -19.29 -10.82
C GLN A 204 -51.35 -19.42 -10.19
N THR A 205 -51.07 -20.52 -9.48
CA THR A 205 -49.78 -20.80 -8.85
C THR A 205 -48.65 -20.91 -9.90
N ILE A 206 -48.93 -21.56 -11.04
CA ILE A 206 -47.98 -21.67 -12.16
C ILE A 206 -47.68 -20.28 -12.72
N LEU A 207 -48.70 -19.46 -12.96
CA LEU A 207 -48.58 -18.11 -13.49
C LEU A 207 -47.76 -17.20 -12.57
N GLU A 208 -48.05 -17.20 -11.27
CA GLU A 208 -47.33 -16.44 -10.27
C GLU A 208 -45.87 -16.88 -10.15
N SER A 209 -45.62 -18.19 -10.18
CA SER A 209 -44.26 -18.76 -10.13
C SER A 209 -43.45 -18.40 -11.36
N ALA A 210 -44.06 -18.44 -12.55
CA ALA A 210 -43.41 -18.05 -13.80
C ALA A 210 -43.11 -16.54 -13.82
N LYS A 211 -44.03 -15.68 -13.38
CA LYS A 211 -43.82 -14.24 -13.24
C LYS A 211 -42.68 -13.93 -12.23
N ARG A 212 -42.67 -14.62 -11.09
CA ARG A 212 -41.61 -14.49 -10.09
C ARG A 212 -40.23 -14.86 -10.66
N MET A 213 -40.14 -15.96 -11.42
CA MET A 213 -38.91 -16.36 -12.10
C MET A 213 -38.44 -15.31 -13.13
N GLY A 214 -39.39 -14.73 -13.90
CA GLY A 214 -39.08 -13.64 -14.82
C GLY A 214 -38.44 -12.44 -14.10
N ASN A 215 -39.04 -12.00 -13.00
CA ASN A 215 -38.52 -10.89 -12.19
C ASN A 215 -37.11 -11.19 -11.62
N LEU A 216 -36.89 -12.44 -11.13
CA LEU A 216 -35.55 -12.86 -10.66
C LEU A 216 -34.49 -12.78 -11.75
N ILE A 217 -34.82 -13.20 -12.97
CA ILE A 217 -33.92 -13.15 -14.11
C ILE A 217 -33.61 -11.70 -14.51
N ASP A 218 -34.63 -10.85 -14.53
CA ASP A 218 -34.48 -9.44 -14.90
C ASP A 218 -33.65 -8.69 -13.86
N ASP A 219 -33.85 -8.94 -12.56
CA ASP A 219 -33.06 -8.37 -11.48
C ASP A 219 -31.62 -8.87 -11.50
N LEU A 220 -31.36 -10.14 -11.80
CA LEU A 220 -30.02 -10.70 -11.94
C LEU A 220 -29.27 -10.07 -13.11
N LEU A 221 -29.94 -9.86 -14.24
CA LEU A 221 -29.37 -9.17 -15.39
C LEU A 221 -29.06 -7.70 -15.09
N ALA A 222 -29.95 -6.99 -14.40
CA ALA A 222 -29.74 -5.62 -13.97
C ALA A 222 -28.53 -5.54 -13.02
N PHE A 223 -28.46 -6.44 -12.04
CA PHE A 223 -27.34 -6.56 -11.13
C PHE A 223 -26.01 -6.82 -11.86
N SER A 224 -25.98 -7.75 -12.81
CA SER A 224 -24.78 -8.05 -13.62
C SER A 224 -24.31 -6.82 -14.41
N ARG A 225 -25.23 -6.09 -15.08
CA ARG A 225 -24.91 -4.92 -15.91
C ARG A 225 -24.33 -3.74 -15.12
N ILE A 226 -24.72 -3.57 -13.86
CA ILE A 226 -24.20 -2.50 -13.00
C ILE A 226 -22.66 -2.55 -12.89
N GLY A 227 -22.04 -3.72 -13.04
CA GLY A 227 -20.58 -3.88 -13.04
C GLY A 227 -19.86 -3.25 -14.24
N ARG A 228 -20.50 -3.19 -15.42
CA ARG A 228 -19.86 -2.82 -16.70
C ARG A 228 -20.05 -1.37 -17.13
N ALA A 229 -21.16 -0.73 -16.78
CA ALA A 229 -21.48 0.62 -17.29
C ALA A 229 -20.43 1.64 -16.82
N GLU A 230 -19.91 2.48 -17.70
CA GLU A 230 -19.11 3.64 -17.28
C GLU A 230 -19.95 4.53 -16.37
N THR A 231 -19.43 4.85 -15.18
CA THR A 231 -20.12 5.68 -14.21
C THR A 231 -19.97 7.15 -14.60
N ARG A 232 -21.05 7.81 -14.93
CA ARG A 232 -21.06 9.25 -15.24
C ARG A 232 -21.25 10.03 -13.94
N THR A 233 -20.15 10.30 -13.27
CA THR A 233 -20.18 11.01 -11.98
C THR A 233 -20.46 12.51 -12.22
N THR A 234 -21.60 12.98 -11.73
CA THR A 234 -22.04 14.37 -11.73
C THR A 234 -22.47 14.79 -10.32
N ALA A 235 -22.63 16.09 -10.10
CA ALA A 235 -23.29 16.58 -8.90
C ALA A 235 -24.79 16.22 -8.97
N VAL A 236 -25.28 15.48 -8.00
CA VAL A 236 -26.67 15.01 -7.93
C VAL A 236 -27.34 15.66 -6.71
N ASP A 237 -28.42 16.39 -6.96
CA ASP A 237 -29.31 16.86 -5.91
C ASP A 237 -30.15 15.68 -5.41
N LEU A 238 -29.79 15.18 -4.22
CA LEU A 238 -30.48 14.04 -3.60
C LEU A 238 -31.89 14.43 -3.09
N GLN A 239 -32.11 15.70 -2.72
CA GLN A 239 -33.40 16.20 -2.28
C GLN A 239 -34.43 16.03 -3.42
N GLN A 240 -34.10 16.50 -4.61
CA GLN A 240 -34.97 16.39 -5.78
C GLN A 240 -35.13 14.92 -6.20
N LEU A 241 -34.04 14.13 -6.22
CA LEU A 241 -34.10 12.74 -6.65
C LEU A 241 -34.96 11.87 -5.72
N VAL A 242 -34.90 12.07 -4.41
CA VAL A 242 -35.72 11.39 -3.41
C VAL A 242 -37.20 11.79 -3.58
N ALA A 243 -37.49 13.08 -3.76
CA ALA A 243 -38.86 13.54 -3.98
C ALA A 243 -39.50 12.92 -5.24
N ASP A 244 -38.74 12.87 -6.35
CA ASP A 244 -39.18 12.23 -7.60
C ASP A 244 -39.53 10.75 -7.38
N VAL A 245 -38.65 9.98 -6.72
CA VAL A 245 -38.84 8.56 -6.47
C VAL A 245 -39.96 8.29 -5.46
N ALA A 246 -40.07 9.07 -4.39
CA ALA A 246 -41.13 8.95 -3.39
C ALA A 246 -42.50 9.21 -3.99
N SER A 247 -42.64 10.21 -4.87
CA SER A 247 -43.87 10.51 -5.61
C SER A 247 -44.28 9.37 -6.52
N GLU A 248 -43.33 8.76 -7.27
CA GLU A 248 -43.61 7.62 -8.14
C GLU A 248 -44.08 6.39 -7.35
N ILE A 249 -43.38 6.05 -6.24
CA ILE A 249 -43.73 4.91 -5.39
C ILE A 249 -45.11 5.13 -4.73
N GLY A 250 -45.35 6.36 -4.22
CA GLY A 250 -46.66 6.71 -3.66
C GLY A 250 -47.84 6.58 -4.63
N ALA A 251 -47.64 6.96 -5.90
CA ALA A 251 -48.64 6.79 -6.95
C ALA A 251 -48.93 5.31 -7.28
N GLN A 252 -47.94 4.42 -7.13
CA GLN A 252 -48.06 3.00 -7.37
C GLN A 252 -48.70 2.27 -6.19
N ALA A 253 -48.49 2.73 -4.97
CA ALA A 253 -49.03 2.11 -3.73
C ALA A 253 -50.51 2.48 -3.47
N LYS A 254 -51.40 2.14 -4.44
CA LYS A 254 -52.80 2.46 -4.37
C LYS A 254 -53.46 1.87 -3.10
N GLY A 255 -54.04 2.76 -2.26
CA GLY A 255 -54.78 2.34 -1.07
C GLY A 255 -53.97 2.20 0.22
N GLN A 256 -52.68 2.44 0.17
CA GLN A 256 -51.83 2.47 1.36
C GLN A 256 -51.62 3.93 1.80
N ASP A 257 -51.89 4.21 3.08
CA ASP A 257 -51.62 5.51 3.70
C ASP A 257 -50.13 5.60 4.07
N ILE A 258 -49.35 6.40 3.31
CA ILE A 258 -47.91 6.54 3.46
C ILE A 258 -47.59 7.97 3.93
N ALA A 259 -47.02 8.08 5.11
CA ALA A 259 -46.51 9.33 5.67
C ALA A 259 -45.02 9.50 5.32
N TRP A 260 -44.72 10.27 4.30
CA TRP A 260 -43.36 10.60 3.92
C TRP A 260 -42.80 11.75 4.78
N ASN A 261 -41.65 11.57 5.40
CA ASN A 261 -40.87 12.60 6.12
C ASN A 261 -39.51 12.74 5.45
N ILE A 262 -39.36 13.72 4.57
CA ILE A 262 -38.14 13.97 3.83
C ILE A 262 -37.43 15.18 4.43
N GLY A 263 -36.36 14.94 5.20
CA GLY A 263 -35.48 15.97 5.76
C GLY A 263 -34.56 16.61 4.72
N ALA A 264 -33.70 17.49 5.16
CA ALA A 264 -32.71 18.13 4.30
C ALA A 264 -31.67 17.12 3.82
N LEU A 265 -31.45 17.02 2.52
CA LEU A 265 -30.50 16.11 1.89
C LEU A 265 -29.40 16.90 1.16
N PRO A 266 -28.15 16.47 1.26
CA PRO A 266 -27.05 17.13 0.60
C PRO A 266 -26.96 16.81 -0.89
N VAL A 267 -26.30 17.68 -1.65
CA VAL A 267 -25.80 17.34 -3.00
C VAL A 267 -24.62 16.38 -2.86
N ARG A 268 -24.60 15.33 -3.69
CA ARG A 268 -23.55 14.32 -3.72
C ARG A 268 -23.07 14.04 -5.13
N TYR A 269 -21.82 13.57 -5.26
CA TYR A 269 -21.25 13.19 -6.53
C TYR A 269 -21.56 11.72 -6.84
N GLY A 270 -22.16 11.47 -8.00
CA GLY A 270 -22.49 10.12 -8.43
C GLY A 270 -23.18 10.08 -9.79
N ASP A 271 -23.51 8.89 -10.24
CA ASP A 271 -24.34 8.65 -11.42
C ASP A 271 -25.81 8.71 -11.03
N ARG A 272 -26.53 9.74 -11.52
CA ARG A 272 -27.94 9.97 -11.19
C ARG A 272 -28.82 8.76 -11.46
N ALA A 273 -28.57 8.03 -12.58
CA ALA A 273 -29.38 6.85 -12.93
C ALA A 273 -29.17 5.70 -11.96
N LEU A 274 -27.91 5.43 -11.58
CA LEU A 274 -27.59 4.41 -10.59
C LEU A 274 -28.09 4.78 -9.19
N LEU A 275 -27.96 6.05 -8.79
CA LEU A 275 -28.47 6.52 -7.50
C LEU A 275 -29.99 6.44 -7.43
N ARG A 276 -30.71 6.68 -8.56
CA ARG A 276 -32.14 6.44 -8.64
C ARG A 276 -32.48 4.96 -8.36
N VAL A 277 -31.70 4.00 -8.88
CA VAL A 277 -31.87 2.58 -8.60
C VAL A 277 -31.70 2.29 -7.10
N VAL A 278 -30.71 2.89 -6.45
CA VAL A 278 -30.52 2.77 -4.99
C VAL A 278 -31.77 3.22 -4.23
N LEU A 279 -32.27 4.43 -4.56
CA LEU A 279 -33.43 5.00 -3.87
C LEU A 279 -34.72 4.20 -4.14
N VAL A 280 -34.94 3.75 -5.38
CA VAL A 280 -36.08 2.90 -5.70
C VAL A 280 -36.08 1.62 -4.85
N ASN A 281 -34.92 0.94 -4.73
CA ASN A 281 -34.81 -0.27 -3.93
C ASN A 281 -35.06 -0.01 -2.43
N LEU A 282 -34.47 1.05 -1.88
CA LEU A 282 -34.62 1.37 -0.45
C LEU A 282 -36.04 1.84 -0.12
N LEU A 283 -36.59 2.77 -0.90
CA LEU A 283 -37.93 3.33 -0.64
C LEU A 283 -39.04 2.31 -0.91
N SER A 284 -38.91 1.49 -1.95
CA SER A 284 -39.89 0.40 -2.20
C SER A 284 -39.86 -0.66 -1.09
N ASN A 285 -38.68 -0.98 -0.57
CA ASN A 285 -38.55 -1.85 0.60
C ASN A 285 -39.20 -1.24 1.85
N ALA A 286 -38.94 0.04 2.14
CA ALA A 286 -39.53 0.75 3.27
C ALA A 286 -41.07 0.70 3.22
N VAL A 287 -41.69 1.01 2.07
CA VAL A 287 -43.14 0.95 1.86
C VAL A 287 -43.65 -0.47 1.99
N LYS A 288 -43.01 -1.44 1.34
CA LYS A 288 -43.39 -2.85 1.37
C LYS A 288 -43.42 -3.43 2.79
N PHE A 289 -42.32 -3.24 3.55
CA PHE A 289 -42.21 -3.80 4.91
C PHE A 289 -43.00 -3.05 5.96
N SER A 290 -43.45 -1.80 5.65
CA SER A 290 -44.38 -1.03 6.48
C SER A 290 -45.84 -1.25 6.09
N GLY A 291 -46.17 -2.09 5.11
CA GLY A 291 -47.53 -2.29 4.59
C GLY A 291 -48.55 -2.80 5.61
N THR A 292 -48.11 -3.37 6.72
CA THR A 292 -48.94 -3.80 7.85
C THR A 292 -49.23 -2.66 8.84
N ARG A 293 -48.66 -1.46 8.65
CA ARG A 293 -48.82 -0.29 9.53
C ARG A 293 -49.77 0.74 8.88
N SER A 294 -50.51 1.46 9.70
CA SER A 294 -51.34 2.59 9.26
C SER A 294 -51.19 3.77 10.22
N PRO A 295 -50.53 4.88 9.79
CA PRO A 295 -49.85 5.04 8.52
C PRO A 295 -48.53 4.28 8.44
N ALA A 296 -48.12 3.89 7.23
CA ALA A 296 -46.74 3.51 6.93
C ALA A 296 -45.87 4.78 6.98
N ARG A 297 -44.89 4.81 7.84
CA ARG A 297 -44.00 5.99 7.99
C ARG A 297 -42.64 5.70 7.36
N VAL A 298 -42.26 6.55 6.43
CA VAL A 298 -40.94 6.47 5.79
C VAL A 298 -40.24 7.80 5.97
N GLU A 299 -39.13 7.76 6.70
CA GLU A 299 -38.29 8.92 6.98
C GLU A 299 -36.99 8.83 6.19
N ILE A 300 -36.64 9.90 5.50
CA ILE A 300 -35.39 10.02 4.74
C ILE A 300 -34.64 11.26 5.24
N GLY A 301 -33.37 11.13 5.54
CA GLY A 301 -32.57 12.26 6.04
C GLY A 301 -31.09 12.03 5.89
N SER A 302 -30.30 12.99 6.37
CA SER A 302 -28.86 12.87 6.49
C SER A 302 -28.48 12.81 7.97
N ALA A 303 -27.54 11.94 8.30
CA ALA A 303 -26.94 11.80 9.61
C ALA A 303 -25.44 12.07 9.54
N ASP A 304 -24.86 12.58 10.63
CA ASP A 304 -23.41 12.67 10.76
C ASP A 304 -22.86 11.25 10.84
N GLY A 305 -22.11 10.85 9.82
CA GLY A 305 -21.51 9.52 9.72
C GLY A 305 -20.26 9.39 10.58
N HIS A 306 -19.72 8.18 10.66
CA HIS A 306 -18.41 7.93 11.28
C HIS A 306 -17.29 8.60 10.45
N GLY A 307 -16.66 9.63 11.00
CA GLY A 307 -15.64 10.45 10.33
C GLY A 307 -16.25 11.55 9.45
N ASP A 308 -15.49 12.04 8.49
CA ASP A 308 -15.83 13.17 7.59
C ASP A 308 -16.94 12.86 6.54
N LYS A 309 -17.66 11.73 6.69
CA LYS A 309 -18.66 11.24 5.74
C LYS A 309 -20.06 11.33 6.32
N SER A 310 -20.85 12.28 5.84
CA SER A 310 -22.28 12.32 6.11
C SER A 310 -22.99 11.16 5.39
N GLU A 311 -23.82 10.42 6.10
CA GLU A 311 -24.61 9.29 5.59
C GLU A 311 -26.06 9.74 5.28
N VAL A 312 -26.62 9.20 4.22
CA VAL A 312 -28.05 9.30 3.95
C VAL A 312 -28.72 8.08 4.53
N PHE A 313 -29.85 8.27 5.21
CA PHE A 313 -30.61 7.15 5.76
C PHE A 313 -32.04 7.12 5.22
N VAL A 314 -32.58 5.90 5.16
CA VAL A 314 -33.98 5.59 4.92
C VAL A 314 -34.46 4.75 6.10
N ARG A 315 -35.44 5.23 6.85
CA ARG A 315 -36.04 4.58 8.02
C ARG A 315 -37.49 4.28 7.76
N ASP A 316 -37.94 3.12 8.16
CA ASP A 316 -39.31 2.71 8.14
C ASP A 316 -39.82 2.28 9.54
N ASN A 317 -41.14 2.24 9.75
CA ASN A 317 -41.77 1.74 10.95
C ASN A 317 -42.36 0.32 10.77
N GLY A 318 -41.80 -0.46 9.84
CA GLY A 318 -42.29 -1.77 9.43
C GLY A 318 -42.01 -2.91 10.41
N VAL A 319 -41.91 -4.11 9.89
CA VAL A 319 -41.72 -5.35 10.67
C VAL A 319 -40.25 -5.46 11.20
N GLY A 320 -39.33 -4.69 10.67
CA GLY A 320 -37.93 -4.75 11.08
C GLY A 320 -37.27 -6.10 10.80
N PHE A 321 -36.11 -6.34 11.44
CA PHE A 321 -35.36 -7.60 11.31
C PHE A 321 -34.46 -7.84 12.54
N ASP A 322 -34.01 -9.10 12.70
CA ASP A 322 -33.07 -9.48 13.75
C ASP A 322 -31.64 -9.15 13.31
N MET A 323 -30.93 -8.30 14.08
CA MET A 323 -29.56 -7.83 13.81
C MET A 323 -28.52 -8.96 13.68
N ARG A 324 -28.78 -10.16 14.21
CA ARG A 324 -27.90 -11.33 14.01
C ARG A 324 -27.73 -11.72 12.54
N TYR A 325 -28.66 -11.27 11.69
CA TYR A 325 -28.64 -11.54 10.25
C TYR A 325 -28.29 -10.30 9.40
N ALA A 326 -27.89 -9.20 10.02
CA ALA A 326 -27.57 -7.95 9.33
C ALA A 326 -26.51 -8.13 8.22
N ASP A 327 -25.47 -8.93 8.45
CA ASP A 327 -24.42 -9.22 7.48
C ASP A 327 -24.93 -9.94 6.22
N LYS A 328 -26.05 -10.65 6.32
CA LYS A 328 -26.65 -11.37 5.19
C LYS A 328 -27.56 -10.50 4.34
N LEU A 329 -28.01 -9.33 4.84
CA LEU A 329 -28.99 -8.47 4.16
C LEU A 329 -28.59 -8.05 2.75
N PHE A 330 -27.30 -7.80 2.57
CA PHE A 330 -26.74 -7.32 1.30
C PHE A 330 -26.26 -8.46 0.38
N GLY A 331 -26.43 -9.71 0.79
CA GLY A 331 -26.11 -10.89 -0.04
C GLY A 331 -27.11 -11.08 -1.17
N VAL A 332 -26.65 -11.61 -2.31
CA VAL A 332 -27.52 -11.95 -3.45
C VAL A 332 -28.43 -13.12 -3.07
N PHE A 333 -29.75 -13.04 -3.39
CA PHE A 333 -30.77 -14.00 -3.05
C PHE A 333 -31.05 -14.17 -1.54
N GLN A 334 -30.53 -13.26 -0.71
CA GLN A 334 -30.81 -13.32 0.73
C GLN A 334 -32.16 -12.67 1.07
N ARG A 335 -32.94 -13.35 1.92
CA ARG A 335 -34.23 -12.87 2.41
C ARG A 335 -34.34 -13.24 3.89
N LEU A 336 -34.77 -12.30 4.73
CA LEU A 336 -34.99 -12.53 6.17
C LEU A 336 -36.44 -12.83 6.50
N HIS A 337 -37.38 -12.39 5.67
CA HIS A 337 -38.83 -12.68 5.78
C HIS A 337 -39.24 -13.75 4.79
N ARG A 338 -40.31 -14.48 5.14
CA ARG A 338 -40.84 -15.55 4.32
C ARG A 338 -41.42 -15.05 3.01
N ALA A 339 -41.42 -15.92 1.99
CA ALA A 339 -41.87 -15.58 0.64
C ALA A 339 -43.38 -15.34 0.54
N ASP A 340 -44.13 -15.90 1.46
CA ASP A 340 -45.56 -15.76 1.62
C ASP A 340 -45.99 -14.48 2.35
N GLU A 341 -45.07 -13.85 3.12
CA GLU A 341 -45.34 -12.61 3.86
C GLU A 341 -45.02 -11.36 3.03
N PHE A 342 -43.92 -11.37 2.32
CA PHE A 342 -43.47 -10.23 1.53
C PHE A 342 -42.90 -10.68 0.18
N GLU A 343 -43.31 -10.03 -0.89
CA GLU A 343 -42.76 -10.24 -2.22
C GLU A 343 -41.32 -9.73 -2.34
N GLY A 344 -40.51 -10.41 -3.18
CA GLY A 344 -39.17 -9.89 -3.54
C GLY A 344 -38.22 -10.99 -3.97
N THR A 345 -37.20 -10.60 -4.68
CA THR A 345 -36.18 -11.47 -5.29
C THR A 345 -34.93 -11.69 -4.41
N GLY A 346 -34.69 -10.80 -3.43
CA GLY A 346 -33.47 -10.81 -2.60
C GLY A 346 -32.23 -10.23 -3.32
N ILE A 347 -32.43 -9.52 -4.42
CA ILE A 347 -31.35 -8.91 -5.19
C ILE A 347 -31.24 -7.39 -4.92
N GLY A 348 -32.34 -6.75 -4.52
CA GLY A 348 -32.43 -5.29 -4.38
C GLY A 348 -31.37 -4.67 -3.47
N LEU A 349 -31.17 -5.21 -2.25
CA LEU A 349 -30.15 -4.70 -1.32
C LEU A 349 -28.73 -5.02 -1.76
N ALA A 350 -28.49 -6.16 -2.42
CA ALA A 350 -27.21 -6.45 -3.06
C ALA A 350 -26.89 -5.43 -4.16
N THR A 351 -27.92 -5.02 -4.91
CA THR A 351 -27.81 -3.96 -5.93
C THR A 351 -27.45 -2.61 -5.30
N VAL A 352 -28.09 -2.26 -4.19
CA VAL A 352 -27.76 -1.04 -3.43
C VAL A 352 -26.29 -1.06 -3.00
N GLN A 353 -25.83 -2.14 -2.38
CA GLN A 353 -24.44 -2.27 -1.94
C GLN A 353 -23.46 -2.14 -3.11
N ARG A 354 -23.70 -2.83 -4.21
CA ARG A 354 -22.84 -2.81 -5.40
C ARG A 354 -22.73 -1.39 -6.00
N ILE A 355 -23.86 -0.68 -6.10
CA ILE A 355 -23.87 0.69 -6.63
C ILE A 355 -23.13 1.64 -5.68
N VAL A 356 -23.41 1.60 -4.39
CA VAL A 356 -22.79 2.48 -3.39
C VAL A 356 -21.29 2.23 -3.31
N HIS A 357 -20.82 0.97 -3.24
CA HIS A 357 -19.40 0.63 -3.27
C HIS A 357 -18.71 1.11 -4.55
N ARG A 358 -19.37 1.02 -5.68
CA ARG A 358 -18.84 1.53 -6.95
C ARG A 358 -18.64 3.04 -6.95
N HIS A 359 -19.42 3.77 -6.17
CA HIS A 359 -19.25 5.20 -5.92
C HIS A 359 -18.24 5.51 -4.80
N GLY A 360 -17.56 4.50 -4.23
CA GLY A 360 -16.61 4.66 -3.12
C GLY A 360 -17.28 4.89 -1.76
N GLY A 361 -18.57 4.60 -1.66
CA GLY A 361 -19.36 4.69 -0.45
C GLY A 361 -19.45 3.37 0.32
N THR A 362 -20.18 3.40 1.43
CA THR A 362 -20.47 2.24 2.30
C THR A 362 -21.95 2.14 2.57
N VAL A 363 -22.44 0.93 2.89
CA VAL A 363 -23.82 0.67 3.31
C VAL A 363 -23.83 -0.02 4.66
N ARG A 364 -24.86 0.26 5.46
CA ARG A 364 -25.14 -0.45 6.71
C ARG A 364 -26.63 -0.43 7.00
N ALA A 365 -27.09 -1.29 7.86
CA ALA A 365 -28.50 -1.38 8.25
C ALA A 365 -28.61 -1.60 9.77
N GLU A 366 -29.66 -1.07 10.35
CA GLU A 366 -30.08 -1.26 11.73
C GLU A 366 -31.55 -1.64 11.74
N GLY A 367 -31.94 -2.61 12.57
CA GLY A 367 -33.31 -3.06 12.64
C GLY A 367 -33.67 -3.61 14.00
N THR A 368 -34.96 -3.53 14.34
CA THR A 368 -35.52 -4.16 15.53
C THR A 368 -36.84 -4.78 15.13
N LEU A 369 -37.06 -6.04 15.51
CA LEU A 369 -38.31 -6.74 15.21
C LEU A 369 -39.51 -5.91 15.68
N ASP A 370 -40.47 -5.77 14.79
CA ASP A 370 -41.73 -5.01 14.98
C ASP A 370 -41.59 -3.50 15.24
N GLN A 371 -40.36 -2.94 15.16
CA GLN A 371 -40.10 -1.51 15.35
C GLN A 371 -39.55 -0.80 14.09
N GLY A 372 -39.36 -1.55 13.01
CA GLY A 372 -38.87 -1.04 11.74
C GLY A 372 -37.38 -1.23 11.51
N ALA A 373 -36.90 -0.66 10.41
CA ALA A 373 -35.54 -0.76 9.95
C ALA A 373 -35.01 0.63 9.51
N THR A 374 -33.68 0.79 9.55
CA THR A 374 -33.00 1.96 9.01
C THR A 374 -31.83 1.49 8.15
N PHE A 375 -31.81 1.91 6.91
CA PHE A 375 -30.74 1.63 5.96
C PHE A 375 -29.94 2.91 5.73
N TYR A 376 -28.62 2.82 5.84
CA TYR A 376 -27.70 3.93 5.66
C TYR A 376 -26.82 3.70 4.45
N PHE A 377 -26.52 4.75 3.72
CA PHE A 377 -25.50 4.73 2.67
C PHE A 377 -24.72 6.04 2.64
N SER A 378 -23.43 5.95 2.36
CA SER A 378 -22.57 7.12 2.17
C SER A 378 -22.19 7.30 0.72
N LEU A 379 -21.95 8.56 0.31
CA LEU A 379 -21.47 8.92 -1.02
C LEU A 379 -20.35 9.95 -0.89
N PRO A 380 -19.42 10.03 -1.87
CA PRO A 380 -18.37 11.03 -1.86
C PRO A 380 -18.91 12.47 -1.88
N THR A 381 -18.27 13.33 -1.09
CA THR A 381 -18.55 14.77 -1.05
C THR A 381 -17.79 15.55 -2.14
N VAL A 382 -16.72 14.99 -2.66
CA VAL A 382 -15.85 15.58 -3.68
C VAL A 382 -15.82 14.66 -4.89
N LYS A 383 -15.71 15.26 -6.08
CA LYS A 383 -15.53 14.49 -7.32
C LYS A 383 -14.19 13.75 -7.26
N HIS A 384 -14.19 12.51 -6.82
CA HIS A 384 -13.03 11.66 -6.98
C HIS A 384 -12.86 11.36 -8.48
N HIS A 385 -11.85 11.96 -9.10
CA HIS A 385 -11.29 11.42 -10.32
C HIS A 385 -10.67 10.08 -9.93
N VAL A 386 -11.34 9.00 -10.25
CA VAL A 386 -10.70 7.68 -10.34
C VAL A 386 -9.83 7.77 -11.59
N GLU A 387 -8.64 8.35 -11.44
CA GLU A 387 -7.57 8.17 -12.41
C GLU A 387 -7.29 6.67 -12.45
N ARG A 388 -7.81 6.00 -13.48
CA ARG A 388 -7.23 4.75 -13.92
C ARG A 388 -5.80 5.08 -14.40
N THR A 389 -4.85 5.09 -13.49
CA THR A 389 -3.44 4.95 -13.85
C THR A 389 -3.23 3.52 -14.37
N VAL A 390 -3.68 3.28 -15.59
CA VAL A 390 -3.13 2.26 -16.45
C VAL A 390 -2.13 3.00 -17.34
N SER A 391 -1.02 3.38 -16.76
CA SER A 391 0.20 3.59 -17.53
C SER A 391 0.81 2.21 -17.73
N VAL A 392 0.52 1.63 -18.88
CA VAL A 392 1.33 0.57 -19.46
C VAL A 392 2.40 1.30 -20.28
N PRO A 393 3.71 1.09 -19.99
CA PRO A 393 4.74 1.40 -20.95
C PRO A 393 4.80 0.32 -22.04
#